data_4f7132480deced12e91536eeab241921
#
_entry.id   4f7132480deced12e91536eeab241921
#
_cell.length_a   1.000
_cell.length_b   1.000
_cell.length_c   1.000
_cell.angle_alpha   90.00
_cell.angle_beta   90.00
_cell.angle_gamma   90.00
#
_symmetry.space_group_name_H-M   'P 1'
#
loop_
_entity.id
_entity.type
_entity.pdbx_description
1 polymer ?
#
loop_
_entity_poly.entity_id
_entity_poly.type
_entity_poly.pdbx_seq_one_letter_code
_entity_poly.pdbx_strand_id
1 'polypeptide(L)'
;MEKPDLYVVARFLDIMFSNGPSMKKTNIQMLLGVNYPRFMEYLEWLLKRDLVAASLDEEGTERIKLTPKGIESYHRLVDWIKETLDGVKI
;
A
#
# COMPACT_ATOMS: atom_id res chain seq x y z
N MET A 1 2.38 15.83 2.56
CA MET A 1 0.98 15.37 2.75
C MET A 1 0.72 15.23 4.23
N GLU A 2 -0.18 16.04 4.76
CA GLU A 2 -0.46 16.04 6.20
C GLU A 2 -1.49 14.98 6.59
N LYS A 3 -2.55 14.86 5.80
CA LYS A 3 -3.62 13.91 6.08
C LYS A 3 -3.85 13.03 4.86
N PRO A 4 -3.38 11.79 4.88
CA PRO A 4 -3.67 10.87 3.79
C PRO A 4 -5.15 10.49 3.81
N ASP A 5 -5.69 10.21 2.65
CA ASP A 5 -6.99 9.58 2.54
C ASP A 5 -6.84 8.13 3.00
N LEU A 6 -7.47 7.76 4.11
CA LEU A 6 -7.33 6.41 4.67
C LEU A 6 -7.88 5.33 3.74
N TYR A 7 -8.85 5.67 2.91
CA TYR A 7 -9.35 4.73 1.92
C TYR A 7 -8.26 4.39 0.88
N VAL A 8 -7.50 5.41 0.45
CA VAL A 8 -6.38 5.20 -0.48
C VAL A 8 -5.27 4.39 0.19
N VAL A 9 -4.98 4.67 1.47
CA VAL A 9 -4.02 3.88 2.24
C VAL A 9 -4.46 2.43 2.31
N ALA A 10 -5.73 2.18 2.63
CA ALA A 10 -6.27 0.83 2.72
C ALA A 10 -6.17 0.09 1.38
N ARG A 11 -6.50 0.78 0.27
CA ARG A 11 -6.37 0.20 -1.07
C ARG A 11 -4.93 -0.12 -1.43
N PHE A 12 -4.00 0.78 -1.09
CA PHE A 12 -2.58 0.57 -1.35
C PHE A 12 -2.10 -0.71 -0.64
N LEU A 13 -2.41 -0.82 0.64
CA LEU A 13 -2.01 -2.00 1.43
C LEU A 13 -2.70 -3.27 0.93
N ASP A 14 -3.97 -3.18 0.56
CA ASP A 14 -4.74 -4.32 0.04
C ASP A 14 -4.16 -4.83 -1.28
N ILE A 15 -3.82 -3.93 -2.19
CA ILE A 15 -3.17 -4.27 -3.45
C ILE A 15 -1.89 -5.07 -3.19
N MET A 16 -1.06 -4.60 -2.28
CA MET A 16 0.19 -5.25 -1.96
C MET A 16 -0.02 -6.60 -1.28
N PHE A 17 -0.97 -6.66 -0.34
CA PHE A 17 -1.27 -7.90 0.36
C PHE A 17 -1.78 -8.99 -0.59
N SER A 18 -2.59 -8.60 -1.58
CA SER A 18 -3.24 -9.52 -2.49
C SER A 18 -2.37 -9.98 -3.66
N ASN A 19 -1.28 -9.27 -3.96
CA ASN A 19 -0.51 -9.51 -5.18
C ASN A 19 0.90 -10.07 -4.92
N GLY A 20 1.11 -10.67 -3.78
CA GLY A 20 2.35 -11.35 -3.49
C GLY A 20 3.29 -10.57 -2.58
N PRO A 21 4.50 -11.12 -2.31
CA PRO A 21 5.39 -10.57 -1.30
C PRO A 21 6.04 -9.24 -1.69
N SER A 22 6.16 -8.95 -3.00
CA SER A 22 6.71 -7.68 -3.46
C SER A 22 6.15 -7.31 -4.81
N MET A 23 6.13 -6.01 -5.11
CA MET A 23 5.60 -5.50 -6.36
C MET A 23 6.48 -4.38 -6.89
N LYS A 24 6.45 -4.18 -8.20
CA LYS A 24 7.06 -3.00 -8.83
C LYS A 24 6.18 -1.79 -8.60
N LYS A 25 6.80 -0.62 -8.45
CA LYS A 25 6.08 0.65 -8.26
C LYS A 25 5.00 0.89 -9.31
N THR A 26 5.36 0.65 -10.58
CA THR A 26 4.43 0.90 -11.69
C THR A 26 3.18 0.03 -11.61
N ASN A 27 3.34 -1.20 -11.15
CA ASN A 27 2.20 -2.10 -11.01
C ASN A 27 1.26 -1.64 -9.88
N ILE A 28 1.83 -1.20 -8.77
CA ILE A 28 1.04 -0.67 -7.66
C ILE A 28 0.29 0.58 -8.11
N GLN A 29 0.99 1.49 -8.77
CA GLN A 29 0.38 2.73 -9.27
C GLN A 29 -0.79 2.46 -10.20
N MET A 30 -0.60 1.53 -11.13
CA MET A 30 -1.62 1.17 -12.09
C MET A 30 -2.88 0.62 -11.42
N LEU A 31 -2.70 -0.31 -10.49
CA LEU A 31 -3.81 -0.93 -9.77
C LEU A 31 -4.50 0.06 -8.83
N LEU A 32 -3.75 0.99 -8.26
CA LEU A 32 -4.30 2.03 -7.39
C LEU A 32 -5.09 3.07 -8.19
N GLY A 33 -4.70 3.30 -9.44
CA GLY A 33 -5.43 4.20 -10.33
C GLY A 33 -5.21 5.68 -10.05
N VAL A 34 -4.05 6.06 -9.51
CA VAL A 34 -3.70 7.46 -9.23
C VAL A 34 -2.54 7.89 -10.12
N ASN A 35 -2.37 9.21 -10.28
CA ASN A 35 -1.23 9.72 -11.03
C ASN A 35 0.06 9.50 -10.25
N TYR A 36 1.20 9.63 -10.95
CA TYR A 36 2.50 9.33 -10.37
C TYR A 36 2.84 10.22 -9.16
N PRO A 37 2.66 11.54 -9.20
CA PRO A 37 2.96 12.38 -8.03
C PRO A 37 2.15 11.99 -6.80
N ARG A 38 0.86 11.69 -6.96
CA ARG A 38 0.02 11.25 -5.86
C ARG A 38 0.45 9.88 -5.33
N PHE A 39 0.79 8.96 -6.23
CA PHE A 39 1.33 7.67 -5.85
C PHE A 39 2.58 7.83 -4.99
N MET A 40 3.51 8.69 -5.41
CA MET A 40 4.76 8.90 -4.67
C MET A 40 4.53 9.52 -3.31
N GLU A 41 3.54 10.41 -3.16
CA GLU A 41 3.18 10.96 -1.87
C GLU A 41 2.74 9.86 -0.89
N TYR A 42 1.90 8.95 -1.35
CA TYR A 42 1.44 7.83 -0.51
C TYR A 42 2.57 6.85 -0.23
N LEU A 43 3.38 6.54 -1.23
CA LEU A 43 4.53 5.65 -1.03
C LEU A 43 5.49 6.19 0.02
N GLU A 44 5.86 7.48 -0.08
CA GLU A 44 6.74 8.11 0.89
C GLU A 44 6.13 8.12 2.29
N TRP A 45 4.84 8.39 2.38
CA TRP A 45 4.11 8.38 3.65
C TRP A 45 4.19 7.01 4.32
N LEU A 46 3.99 5.95 3.52
CA LEU A 46 4.06 4.57 4.01
C LEU A 46 5.49 4.16 4.39
N LEU A 47 6.48 4.57 3.58
CA LEU A 47 7.89 4.29 3.87
C LEU A 47 8.34 4.93 5.19
N LYS A 48 7.96 6.17 5.41
CA LYS A 48 8.33 6.89 6.65
C LYS A 48 7.75 6.24 7.89
N ARG A 49 6.64 5.53 7.76
CA ARG A 49 5.98 4.86 8.89
C ARG A 49 6.35 3.38 9.00
N ASP A 50 7.29 2.94 8.19
CA ASP A 50 7.75 1.55 8.17
C ASP A 50 6.63 0.54 7.89
N LEU A 51 5.65 0.97 7.11
CA LEU A 51 4.56 0.09 6.69
C LEU A 51 4.91 -0.68 5.43
N VAL A 52 5.78 -0.11 4.61
CA VAL A 52 6.35 -0.76 3.44
C VAL A 52 7.86 -0.53 3.42
N ALA A 53 8.57 -1.36 2.68
CA ALA A 53 10.02 -1.24 2.50
C ALA A 53 10.36 -1.38 1.02
N ALA A 54 11.40 -0.69 0.60
CA ALA A 54 11.92 -0.78 -0.76
C ALA A 54 13.18 -1.62 -0.77
N SER A 55 13.34 -2.41 -1.83
CA SER A 55 14.56 -3.20 -2.05
C SER A 55 14.80 -3.34 -3.54
N LEU A 56 16.02 -3.67 -3.92
CA LEU A 56 16.35 -3.97 -5.31
C LEU A 56 16.34 -5.48 -5.51
N ASP A 57 15.76 -5.93 -6.63
CA ASP A 57 15.82 -7.33 -7.01
C ASP A 57 17.15 -7.62 -7.72
N GLU A 58 17.33 -8.86 -8.18
CA GLU A 58 18.56 -9.30 -8.85
C GLU A 58 18.84 -8.52 -10.13
N GLU A 59 17.79 -7.99 -10.77
CA GLU A 59 17.90 -7.21 -12.00
C GLU A 59 18.12 -5.72 -11.75
N GLY A 60 18.19 -5.31 -10.48
CA GLY A 60 18.33 -3.91 -10.10
C GLY A 60 17.03 -3.12 -10.14
N THR A 61 15.90 -3.79 -10.28
CA THR A 61 14.58 -3.15 -10.27
C THR A 61 14.11 -2.94 -8.82
N GLU A 62 13.62 -1.75 -8.54
CA GLU A 62 13.10 -1.45 -7.21
C GLU A 62 11.77 -2.17 -6.98
N ARG A 63 11.68 -2.85 -5.86
CA ARG A 63 10.49 -3.58 -5.44
C ARG A 63 10.02 -3.04 -4.10
N ILE A 64 8.71 -3.00 -3.93
CA ILE A 64 8.08 -2.56 -2.67
C ILE A 64 7.41 -3.77 -2.04
N LYS A 65 7.57 -3.92 -0.73
CA LYS A 65 6.94 -5.01 0.01
C LYS A 65 6.35 -4.48 1.31
N LEU A 66 5.33 -5.18 1.82
CA LEU A 66 4.80 -4.90 3.14
C LEU A 66 5.79 -5.34 4.21
N THR A 67 5.97 -4.52 5.24
CA THR A 67 6.69 -4.93 6.44
C THR A 67 5.74 -5.72 7.34
N PRO A 68 6.24 -6.40 8.38
CA PRO A 68 5.36 -7.02 9.38
C PRO A 68 4.40 -6.01 10.00
N LYS A 69 4.86 -4.79 10.25
CA LYS A 69 4.01 -3.70 10.74
C LYS A 69 2.95 -3.32 9.71
N GLY A 70 3.31 -3.31 8.43
CA GLY A 70 2.37 -3.03 7.35
C GLY A 70 1.27 -4.08 7.24
N ILE A 71 1.62 -5.34 7.41
CA ILE A 71 0.64 -6.44 7.39
C ILE A 71 -0.33 -6.30 8.56
N GLU A 72 0.17 -6.03 9.74
CA GLU A 72 -0.67 -5.82 10.92
C GLU A 72 -1.59 -4.63 10.74
N SER A 73 -1.06 -3.52 10.24
CA SER A 73 -1.86 -2.32 9.97
C SER A 73 -2.92 -2.56 8.90
N TYR A 74 -2.58 -3.34 7.87
CA TYR A 74 -3.53 -3.74 6.85
C TYR A 74 -4.73 -4.46 7.47
N HIS A 75 -4.48 -5.48 8.29
CA HIS A 75 -5.56 -6.24 8.90
C HIS A 75 -6.44 -5.36 9.79
N ARG A 76 -5.84 -4.51 10.61
CA ARG A 76 -6.60 -3.61 11.48
C ARG A 76 -7.48 -2.65 10.67
N LEU A 77 -6.90 -2.01 9.66
CA LEU A 77 -7.62 -0.98 8.89
C LEU A 77 -8.67 -1.60 7.96
N VAL A 78 -8.27 -2.60 7.19
CA VAL A 78 -9.15 -3.21 6.19
C VAL A 78 -10.26 -4.02 6.86
N ASP A 79 -9.94 -4.77 7.89
CA ASP A 79 -10.94 -5.54 8.61
C ASP A 79 -11.94 -4.61 9.29
N TRP A 80 -11.46 -3.51 9.88
CA TRP A 80 -12.36 -2.52 10.49
C TRP A 80 -13.32 -1.94 9.45
N ILE A 81 -12.81 -1.59 8.28
CA ILE A 81 -13.66 -1.06 7.19
C ILE A 81 -14.71 -2.08 6.78
N LYS A 82 -14.29 -3.32 6.56
CA LYS A 82 -15.20 -4.39 6.13
C LYS A 82 -16.26 -4.72 7.16
N GLU A 83 -15.89 -4.74 8.43
CA GLU A 83 -16.81 -5.06 9.54
C GLU A 83 -17.75 -3.90 9.85
N THR A 84 -17.26 -2.67 9.75
CA THR A 84 -18.01 -1.48 10.18
C THR A 84 -18.88 -0.94 9.05
N LEU A 85 -18.37 -0.95 7.82
CA LEU A 85 -19.06 -0.41 6.64
C LEU A 85 -19.53 -1.58 5.77
N ASP A 86 -20.44 -2.35 6.31
CA ASP A 86 -20.97 -3.57 5.69
C ASP A 86 -21.19 -3.42 4.17
N GLY A 87 -20.56 -4.35 3.40
CA GLY A 87 -20.70 -4.37 1.95
C GLY A 87 -19.74 -3.45 1.19
N VAL A 88 -18.93 -2.66 1.87
CA VAL A 88 -17.94 -1.80 1.21
C VAL A 88 -16.75 -2.64 0.76
N LYS A 89 -16.35 -2.46 -0.49
CA LYS A 89 -15.15 -3.11 -1.04
C LYS A 89 -13.98 -2.13 -1.02
N ILE A 90 -12.84 -2.65 -0.70
CA ILE A 90 -11.60 -1.88 -0.72
C ILE A 90 -11.00 -1.83 -2.14
#